data_1d1c4950beddac4ad1c782e764f35504
#
_entry.id   1d1c4950beddac4ad1c782e764f35504
#
_cell.length_a   1.000
_cell.length_b   1.000
_cell.length_c   1.000
_cell.angle_alpha   90.00
_cell.angle_beta   90.00
_cell.angle_gamma   90.00
#
_symmetry.space_group_name_H-M   'P 1'
#
loop_
_entity.id
_entity.type
_entity.pdbx_description
1 polymer ?
#
loop_
_entity_poly.entity_id
_entity_poly.type
_entity_poly.pdbx_seq_one_letter_code
_entity_poly.pdbx_strand_id
1 'polypeptide(L)'
;MINNRRTICILGGTGTVGVTACKVLSKLGYSLRVSVRNIETIKDTGMYMAPNIQLFELDIDKESNIGKFFKGSDLVIGAIGPSADYSEKMLLEAMAENIPYVDPGGIHLIRKMRNSSMKGTAIVGSGIFPGLSGWMLSSVLKEAFNDDLIEMIIGGVYNFSKAAAID
;
A
#
# COMPACT_ATOMS: atom_id res chain seq x y z
N MET A 1 15.05 21.85 -15.87
CA MET A 1 14.62 20.99 -14.73
C MET A 1 14.26 19.64 -15.31
N ILE A 2 15.04 18.60 -15.01
CA ILE A 2 14.74 17.23 -15.46
C ILE A 2 13.51 16.78 -14.67
N ASN A 3 12.38 16.72 -15.35
CA ASN A 3 11.10 16.33 -14.76
C ASN A 3 11.06 14.80 -14.66
N ASN A 4 11.94 14.23 -13.82
CA ASN A 4 12.02 12.79 -13.57
C ASN A 4 10.92 12.40 -12.56
N ARG A 5 9.68 12.63 -12.95
CA ARG A 5 8.53 12.25 -12.12
C ARG A 5 8.40 10.74 -12.13
N ARG A 6 8.80 10.11 -11.03
CA ARG A 6 8.54 8.68 -10.83
C ARG A 6 7.06 8.42 -10.87
N THR A 7 6.69 7.31 -11.47
CA THR A 7 5.30 6.86 -11.59
C THR A 7 5.02 5.83 -10.51
N ILE A 8 3.98 6.07 -9.71
CA ILE A 8 3.53 5.19 -8.65
C ILE A 8 2.15 4.64 -9.01
N CYS A 9 2.02 3.31 -9.02
CA CYS A 9 0.73 2.64 -9.13
C CYS A 9 0.12 2.46 -7.74
N ILE A 10 -1.15 2.83 -7.58
CA ILE A 10 -1.91 2.67 -6.34
C ILE A 10 -3.13 1.81 -6.62
N LEU A 11 -3.19 0.63 -6.01
CA LEU A 11 -4.35 -0.23 -6.02
C LEU A 11 -5.28 0.13 -4.86
N GLY A 12 -6.59 0.22 -5.14
CA GLY A 12 -7.57 0.58 -4.11
C GLY A 12 -7.65 2.09 -3.84
N GLY A 13 -7.55 2.90 -4.88
CA GLY A 13 -7.57 4.36 -4.79
C GLY A 13 -8.77 4.97 -4.06
N THR A 14 -9.92 4.30 -4.03
CA THR A 14 -11.14 4.79 -3.37
C THR A 14 -11.22 4.42 -1.88
N GLY A 15 -10.33 3.56 -1.38
CA GLY A 15 -10.24 3.22 0.03
C GLY A 15 -9.58 4.33 0.86
N THR A 16 -9.76 4.30 2.18
CA THR A 16 -9.21 5.30 3.11
C THR A 16 -7.70 5.47 2.96
N VAL A 17 -6.97 4.36 2.89
CA VAL A 17 -5.52 4.36 2.71
C VAL A 17 -5.15 4.90 1.32
N GLY A 18 -5.80 4.39 0.27
CA GLY A 18 -5.52 4.78 -1.12
C GLY A 18 -5.75 6.27 -1.37
N VAL A 19 -6.88 6.81 -0.90
CA VAL A 19 -7.19 8.26 -1.01
C VAL A 19 -6.12 9.10 -0.32
N THR A 20 -5.69 8.69 0.87
CA THR A 20 -4.66 9.42 1.63
C THR A 20 -3.32 9.37 0.92
N ALA A 21 -2.92 8.19 0.44
CA ALA A 21 -1.70 8.03 -0.35
C ALA A 21 -1.73 8.90 -1.63
N CYS A 22 -2.85 8.89 -2.37
CA CYS A 22 -3.01 9.73 -3.56
C CYS A 22 -2.84 11.21 -3.23
N LYS A 23 -3.47 11.72 -2.18
CA LYS A 23 -3.38 13.12 -1.77
C LYS A 23 -1.95 13.53 -1.41
N VAL A 24 -1.26 12.71 -0.63
CA VAL A 24 0.11 13.01 -0.19
C VAL A 24 1.10 12.94 -1.35
N LEU A 25 1.08 11.85 -2.10
CA LEU A 25 2.05 11.61 -3.17
C LEU A 25 1.85 12.57 -4.36
N SER A 26 0.59 12.92 -4.67
CA SER A 26 0.31 13.92 -5.69
C SER A 26 0.87 15.29 -5.31
N LYS A 27 0.72 15.72 -4.05
CA LYS A 27 1.31 16.98 -3.55
C LYS A 27 2.84 16.97 -3.57
N LEU A 28 3.45 15.80 -3.40
CA LEU A 28 4.91 15.61 -3.51
C LEU A 28 5.40 15.58 -4.97
N GLY A 29 4.48 15.66 -5.94
CA GLY A 29 4.81 15.79 -7.36
C GLY A 29 5.03 14.46 -8.10
N TYR A 30 4.72 13.31 -7.51
CA TYR A 30 4.76 12.02 -8.20
C TYR A 30 3.65 11.92 -9.25
N SER A 31 3.91 11.19 -10.34
CA SER A 31 2.87 10.78 -11.28
C SER A 31 2.16 9.56 -10.74
N LEU A 32 0.83 9.58 -10.65
CA LEU A 32 0.07 8.51 -10.05
C LEU A 32 -0.82 7.82 -11.09
N ARG A 33 -0.76 6.49 -11.11
CA ARG A 33 -1.76 5.62 -11.74
C ARG A 33 -2.58 5.00 -10.63
N VAL A 34 -3.88 5.26 -10.62
CA VAL A 34 -4.75 4.89 -9.51
C VAL A 34 -5.85 3.96 -9.99
N SER A 35 -5.91 2.76 -9.46
CA SER A 35 -6.99 1.84 -9.78
C SER A 35 -8.24 2.16 -8.99
N VAL A 36 -9.37 2.12 -9.67
CA VAL A 36 -10.71 2.26 -9.11
C VAL A 36 -11.63 1.23 -9.74
N ARG A 37 -12.61 0.73 -9.02
CA ARG A 37 -13.55 -0.27 -9.57
C ARG A 37 -14.53 0.32 -10.58
N ASN A 38 -14.88 1.59 -10.43
CA ASN A 38 -15.78 2.30 -11.32
C ASN A 38 -15.42 3.80 -11.30
N ILE A 39 -14.99 4.33 -12.44
CA ILE A 39 -14.58 5.73 -12.59
C ILE A 39 -15.79 6.67 -12.46
N GLU A 40 -16.95 6.28 -12.96
CA GLU A 40 -18.15 7.13 -12.95
C GLU A 40 -18.56 7.52 -11.50
N THR A 41 -18.38 6.61 -10.54
CA THR A 41 -18.77 6.86 -9.14
C THR A 41 -17.92 7.90 -8.42
N ILE A 42 -16.77 8.27 -9.01
CA ILE A 42 -15.81 9.18 -8.36
C ILE A 42 -15.56 10.47 -9.14
N LYS A 43 -16.05 10.59 -10.40
CA LYS A 43 -15.85 11.77 -11.25
C LYS A 43 -16.33 13.05 -10.57
N ASP A 44 -17.46 12.99 -9.87
CA ASP A 44 -18.08 14.15 -9.25
C ASP A 44 -17.47 14.52 -7.89
N THR A 45 -16.60 13.71 -7.34
CA THR A 45 -16.02 13.96 -6.00
C THR A 45 -14.90 15.01 -5.99
N GLY A 46 -14.39 15.41 -7.15
CA GLY A 46 -13.23 16.29 -7.26
C GLY A 46 -11.93 15.73 -6.67
N MET A 47 -12.00 14.51 -6.14
CA MET A 47 -10.94 13.89 -5.34
C MET A 47 -9.65 13.65 -6.13
N TYR A 48 -9.76 13.46 -7.44
CA TYR A 48 -8.65 13.09 -8.33
C TYR A 48 -8.42 14.09 -9.47
N MET A 49 -8.79 15.36 -9.25
CA MET A 49 -8.65 16.42 -10.27
C MET A 49 -7.21 16.92 -10.49
N ALA A 50 -6.25 16.40 -9.71
CA ALA A 50 -4.86 16.80 -9.88
C ALA A 50 -4.30 16.28 -11.22
N PRO A 51 -3.57 17.10 -11.99
CA PRO A 51 -3.11 16.78 -13.35
C PRO A 51 -2.08 15.65 -13.39
N ASN A 52 -1.51 15.27 -12.26
CA ASN A 52 -0.56 14.19 -12.12
C ASN A 52 -1.20 12.86 -11.63
N ILE A 53 -2.54 12.79 -11.61
CA ILE A 53 -3.28 11.56 -11.27
C ILE A 53 -4.03 11.07 -12.52
N GLN A 54 -3.79 9.82 -12.88
CA GLN A 54 -4.52 9.11 -13.93
C GLN A 54 -5.30 7.95 -13.31
N LEU A 55 -6.60 7.92 -13.57
CA LEU A 55 -7.50 6.86 -13.10
C LEU A 55 -7.57 5.72 -14.11
N PHE A 56 -7.60 4.50 -13.58
CA PHE A 56 -7.78 3.27 -14.34
C PHE A 56 -8.91 2.45 -13.73
N GLU A 57 -9.86 2.07 -14.55
CA GLU A 57 -10.88 1.14 -14.10
C GLU A 57 -10.28 -0.27 -14.04
N LEU A 58 -10.25 -0.85 -12.84
CA LEU A 58 -9.69 -2.15 -12.60
C LEU A 58 -10.38 -2.79 -11.39
N ASP A 59 -10.97 -3.96 -11.63
CA ASP A 59 -11.54 -4.81 -10.60
C ASP A 59 -10.61 -6.01 -10.37
N ILE A 60 -9.93 -6.04 -9.21
CA ILE A 60 -8.94 -7.07 -8.89
C ILE A 60 -9.54 -8.48 -8.83
N ASP A 61 -10.86 -8.58 -8.55
CA ASP A 61 -11.55 -9.86 -8.48
C ASP A 61 -11.83 -10.45 -9.86
N LYS A 62 -11.94 -9.58 -10.88
CA LYS A 62 -12.24 -9.97 -12.26
C LYS A 62 -11.00 -10.03 -13.14
N GLU A 63 -9.98 -9.24 -12.82
CA GLU A 63 -8.78 -9.14 -13.65
C GLU A 63 -7.78 -10.24 -13.27
N SER A 64 -7.46 -11.10 -14.24
CA SER A 64 -6.49 -12.20 -14.04
C SER A 64 -5.04 -11.74 -14.05
N ASN A 65 -4.74 -10.61 -14.71
CA ASN A 65 -3.38 -10.09 -14.87
C ASN A 65 -3.36 -8.58 -14.59
N ILE A 66 -3.14 -8.23 -13.33
CA ILE A 66 -3.01 -6.84 -12.90
C ILE A 66 -1.61 -6.27 -13.17
N GLY A 67 -0.62 -7.10 -13.50
CA GLY A 67 0.74 -6.69 -13.85
C GLY A 67 0.78 -5.71 -15.03
N LYS A 68 -0.15 -5.83 -15.98
CA LYS A 68 -0.28 -4.85 -17.08
C LYS A 68 -0.49 -3.42 -16.58
N PHE A 69 -1.24 -3.25 -15.48
CA PHE A 69 -1.46 -1.95 -14.86
C PHE A 69 -0.17 -1.41 -14.20
N PHE A 70 0.71 -2.29 -13.74
CA PHE A 70 1.97 -1.92 -13.08
C PHE A 70 3.07 -1.55 -14.06
N LYS A 71 3.02 -2.07 -15.29
CA LYS A 71 4.11 -1.98 -16.25
C LYS A 71 4.59 -0.55 -16.48
N GLY A 72 5.90 -0.34 -16.29
CA GLY A 72 6.54 0.96 -16.42
C GLY A 72 6.32 1.92 -15.25
N SER A 73 5.85 1.43 -14.10
CA SER A 73 5.88 2.19 -12.86
C SER A 73 7.16 1.92 -12.06
N ASP A 74 7.50 2.84 -11.15
CA ASP A 74 8.67 2.75 -10.28
C ASP A 74 8.33 2.12 -8.93
N LEU A 75 7.05 2.07 -8.57
CA LEU A 75 6.55 1.55 -7.30
C LEU A 75 5.09 1.14 -7.43
N VAL A 76 4.72 0.07 -6.75
CA VAL A 76 3.32 -0.35 -6.54
C VAL A 76 2.96 -0.21 -5.07
N ILE A 77 1.81 0.41 -4.78
CA ILE A 77 1.21 0.49 -3.45
C ILE A 77 -0.07 -0.33 -3.44
N GLY A 78 -0.12 -1.36 -2.60
CA GLY A 78 -1.31 -2.15 -2.33
C GLY A 78 -2.14 -1.51 -1.21
N ALA A 79 -3.34 -1.03 -1.54
CA ALA A 79 -4.25 -0.43 -0.57
C ALA A 79 -5.66 -1.03 -0.66
N ILE A 80 -5.76 -2.27 -1.15
CA ILE A 80 -7.01 -3.05 -1.18
C ILE A 80 -7.02 -3.99 0.03
N GLY A 81 -8.09 -3.96 0.77
CA GLY A 81 -8.32 -4.88 1.89
C GLY A 81 -9.58 -5.74 1.71
N PRO A 82 -9.69 -6.86 2.45
CA PRO A 82 -8.75 -7.33 3.46
C PRO A 82 -7.40 -7.76 2.89
N SER A 83 -6.32 -7.53 3.63
CA SER A 83 -4.95 -7.83 3.14
C SER A 83 -4.73 -9.33 2.96
N ALA A 84 -5.40 -10.16 3.78
CA ALA A 84 -5.34 -11.61 3.66
C ALA A 84 -5.78 -12.13 2.28
N ASP A 85 -6.72 -11.43 1.63
CA ASP A 85 -7.30 -11.87 0.36
C ASP A 85 -6.53 -11.32 -0.85
N TYR A 86 -5.97 -10.10 -0.75
CA TYR A 86 -5.48 -9.37 -1.92
C TYR A 86 -3.98 -9.13 -1.96
N SER A 87 -3.32 -8.99 -0.80
CA SER A 87 -1.92 -8.58 -0.75
C SER A 87 -0.98 -9.55 -1.46
N GLU A 88 -1.24 -10.85 -1.39
CA GLU A 88 -0.41 -11.85 -2.07
C GLU A 88 -0.46 -11.67 -3.59
N LYS A 89 -1.65 -11.55 -4.18
CA LYS A 89 -1.83 -11.36 -5.62
C LYS A 89 -1.12 -10.09 -6.09
N MET A 90 -1.31 -8.99 -5.37
CA MET A 90 -0.69 -7.71 -5.72
C MET A 90 0.84 -7.78 -5.65
N LEU A 91 1.38 -8.40 -4.60
CA LEU A 91 2.82 -8.60 -4.41
C LEU A 91 3.42 -9.46 -5.52
N LEU A 92 2.81 -10.61 -5.82
CA LEU A 92 3.33 -11.55 -6.83
C LEU A 92 3.38 -10.91 -8.21
N GLU A 93 2.35 -10.19 -8.60
CA GLU A 93 2.29 -9.49 -9.87
C GLU A 93 3.29 -8.32 -9.95
N ALA A 94 3.49 -7.56 -8.87
CA ALA A 94 4.51 -6.52 -8.82
C ALA A 94 5.94 -7.10 -8.95
N MET A 95 6.20 -8.23 -8.28
CA MET A 95 7.48 -8.92 -8.39
C MET A 95 7.71 -9.53 -9.76
N ALA A 96 6.68 -10.06 -10.43
CA ALA A 96 6.78 -10.58 -11.80
C ALA A 96 7.19 -9.48 -12.79
N GLU A 97 6.75 -8.26 -12.57
CA GLU A 97 7.15 -7.08 -13.35
C GLU A 97 8.47 -6.45 -12.83
N ASN A 98 9.10 -7.03 -11.81
CA ASN A 98 10.32 -6.53 -11.15
C ASN A 98 10.17 -5.09 -10.61
N ILE A 99 8.99 -4.78 -10.06
CA ILE A 99 8.66 -3.46 -9.50
C ILE A 99 8.57 -3.57 -7.98
N PRO A 100 9.19 -2.64 -7.22
CA PRO A 100 9.06 -2.58 -5.77
C PRO A 100 7.60 -2.47 -5.32
N TYR A 101 7.28 -3.13 -4.21
CA TYR A 101 5.92 -3.19 -3.65
C TYR A 101 5.87 -2.69 -2.20
N VAL A 102 4.84 -1.93 -1.87
CA VAL A 102 4.57 -1.47 -0.50
C VAL A 102 3.11 -1.73 -0.14
N ASP A 103 2.88 -2.23 1.07
CA ASP A 103 1.54 -2.56 1.57
C ASP A 103 1.46 -2.26 3.08
N PRO A 104 0.47 -1.49 3.55
CA PRO A 104 0.24 -1.31 4.97
C PRO A 104 -0.19 -2.59 5.69
N GLY A 105 -0.80 -3.53 4.96
CA GLY A 105 -1.14 -4.88 5.41
C GLY A 105 -0.12 -5.94 4.97
N GLY A 106 -0.58 -7.16 4.75
CA GLY A 106 0.24 -8.23 4.16
C GLY A 106 1.33 -8.81 5.07
N ILE A 107 1.32 -8.53 6.38
CA ILE A 107 2.35 -9.02 7.34
C ILE A 107 2.48 -10.55 7.31
N HIS A 108 1.38 -11.27 7.06
CA HIS A 108 1.36 -12.73 6.96
C HIS A 108 2.24 -13.26 5.82
N LEU A 109 2.53 -12.43 4.81
CA LEU A 109 3.36 -12.80 3.66
C LEU A 109 4.84 -12.90 4.00
N ILE A 110 5.31 -12.25 5.08
CA ILE A 110 6.73 -12.25 5.46
C ILE A 110 7.25 -13.67 5.63
N ARG A 111 6.50 -14.53 6.35
CA ARG A 111 6.90 -15.93 6.58
C ARG A 111 6.94 -16.73 5.28
N LYS A 112 5.96 -16.51 4.40
CA LYS A 112 5.87 -17.19 3.10
C LYS A 112 7.01 -16.77 2.17
N MET A 113 7.31 -15.47 2.12
CA MET A 113 8.32 -14.92 1.23
C MET A 113 9.77 -15.25 1.65
N ARG A 114 10.03 -15.40 2.96
CA ARG A 114 11.36 -15.80 3.46
C ARG A 114 11.91 -17.08 2.84
N ASN A 115 11.04 -18.00 2.48
CA ASN A 115 11.39 -19.31 1.93
C ASN A 115 11.23 -19.38 0.40
N SER A 116 10.93 -18.25 -0.24
CA SER A 116 10.74 -18.20 -1.68
C SER A 116 12.04 -17.83 -2.40
N SER A 117 12.21 -18.32 -3.63
CA SER A 117 13.28 -17.91 -4.53
C SER A 117 13.00 -16.59 -5.26
N MET A 118 11.94 -15.88 -4.89
CA MET A 118 11.52 -14.65 -5.54
C MET A 118 12.53 -13.55 -5.31
N LYS A 119 12.81 -12.80 -6.37
CA LYS A 119 13.71 -11.65 -6.34
C LYS A 119 12.87 -10.37 -6.44
N GLY A 120 13.21 -9.37 -5.64
CA GLY A 120 12.54 -8.07 -5.65
C GLY A 120 12.57 -7.41 -4.28
N THR A 121 11.98 -6.23 -4.21
CA THR A 121 11.88 -5.45 -2.97
C THR A 121 10.41 -5.31 -2.59
N ALA A 122 10.07 -5.70 -1.36
CA ALA A 122 8.74 -5.48 -0.82
C ALA A 122 8.83 -5.00 0.63
N ILE A 123 7.95 -4.08 0.99
CA ILE A 123 7.71 -3.62 2.35
C ILE A 123 6.25 -3.92 2.66
N VAL A 124 6.01 -4.83 3.58
CA VAL A 124 4.66 -5.22 4.03
C VAL A 124 4.51 -4.93 5.52
N GLY A 125 3.27 -4.76 5.99
CA GLY A 125 3.02 -4.34 7.36
C GLY A 125 3.54 -2.92 7.62
N SER A 126 3.45 -2.03 6.63
CA SER A 126 3.96 -0.65 6.70
C SER A 126 2.94 0.35 7.22
N GLY A 127 1.91 -0.14 7.93
CA GLY A 127 0.87 0.68 8.55
C GLY A 127 1.29 1.29 9.90
N ILE A 128 0.30 1.61 10.72
CA ILE A 128 0.54 2.06 12.10
C ILE A 128 0.76 0.85 13.00
N PHE A 129 -0.13 -0.14 12.90
CA PHE A 129 -0.08 -1.39 13.64
C PHE A 129 -0.61 -2.53 12.76
N PRO A 130 0.29 -3.43 12.27
CA PRO A 130 1.75 -3.41 12.40
C PRO A 130 2.42 -2.32 11.56
N GLY A 131 3.67 -1.99 11.92
CA GLY A 131 4.53 -1.07 11.17
C GLY A 131 5.18 -0.03 12.07
N LEU A 132 4.64 1.17 12.14
CA LEU A 132 5.18 2.28 12.95
C LEU A 132 5.34 1.87 14.43
N SER A 133 4.38 1.14 14.98
CA SER A 133 4.43 0.62 16.35
C SER A 133 5.66 -0.27 16.59
N GLY A 134 5.97 -1.17 15.67
CA GLY A 134 7.14 -2.04 15.75
C GLY A 134 8.46 -1.25 15.66
N TRP A 135 8.49 -0.23 14.82
CA TRP A 135 9.66 0.66 14.71
C TRP A 135 9.87 1.47 15.98
N MET A 136 8.82 2.03 16.57
CA MET A 136 8.88 2.74 17.85
C MET A 136 9.36 1.82 18.98
N LEU A 137 8.77 0.63 19.07
CA LEU A 137 9.20 -0.39 20.04
C LEU A 137 10.69 -0.74 19.87
N SER A 138 11.14 -0.97 18.65
CA SER A 138 12.54 -1.26 18.34
C SER A 138 13.50 -0.15 18.77
N SER A 139 13.04 1.11 18.74
CA SER A 139 13.85 2.25 19.18
C SER A 139 14.00 2.27 20.71
N VAL A 140 12.94 1.97 21.44
CA VAL A 140 12.95 1.88 22.93
C VAL A 140 13.78 0.68 23.39
N LEU A 141 13.66 -0.47 22.72
CA LEU A 141 14.40 -1.69 23.06
C LEU A 141 15.92 -1.52 23.00
N LYS A 142 16.44 -0.56 22.25
CA LYS A 142 17.89 -0.28 22.21
C LYS A 142 18.42 0.32 23.51
N GLU A 143 17.55 0.91 24.30
CA GLU A 143 17.89 1.59 25.57
C GLU A 143 17.42 0.78 26.79
N ALA A 144 16.64 -0.30 26.59
CA ALA A 144 16.10 -1.13 27.64
C ALA A 144 17.10 -2.20 28.10
N PHE A 145 17.08 -2.53 29.39
CA PHE A 145 17.82 -3.64 29.99
C PHE A 145 16.99 -4.94 29.88
N ASN A 146 17.66 -6.10 30.05
CA ASN A 146 17.04 -7.42 29.83
C ASN A 146 15.80 -7.71 30.71
N ASP A 147 15.71 -7.06 31.87
CA ASP A 147 14.61 -7.28 32.82
C ASP A 147 13.55 -6.17 32.80
N ASP A 148 13.63 -5.24 31.84
CA ASP A 148 12.66 -4.15 31.74
C ASP A 148 11.33 -4.63 31.12
N LEU A 149 10.23 -4.23 31.73
CA LEU A 149 8.90 -4.37 31.16
C LEU A 149 8.61 -3.17 30.25
N ILE A 150 8.31 -3.46 28.98
CA ILE A 150 7.89 -2.44 28.04
C ILE A 150 6.40 -2.59 27.76
N GLU A 151 5.65 -1.55 28.08
CA GLU A 151 4.22 -1.46 27.81
C GLU A 151 3.98 -0.44 26.69
N MET A 152 3.20 -0.85 25.67
CA MET A 152 2.79 0.03 24.59
C MET A 152 1.29 0.17 24.57
N ILE A 153 0.79 1.39 24.75
CA ILE A 153 -0.63 1.71 24.67
C ILE A 153 -0.89 2.46 23.37
N ILE A 154 -1.75 1.91 22.52
CA ILE A 154 -2.18 2.54 21.27
C ILE A 154 -3.65 2.87 21.40
N GLY A 155 -3.97 4.15 21.31
CA GLY A 155 -5.34 4.63 21.43
C GLY A 155 -5.64 5.73 20.42
N GLY A 156 -6.91 5.84 20.03
CA GLY A 156 -7.37 6.89 19.13
C GLY A 156 -8.82 6.71 18.72
N VAL A 157 -9.36 7.70 18.02
CA VAL A 157 -10.66 7.57 17.35
C VAL A 157 -10.37 7.26 15.89
N TYR A 158 -10.73 6.05 15.46
CA TYR A 158 -10.47 5.55 14.12
C TYR A 158 -11.77 5.27 13.37
N ASN A 159 -11.84 5.71 12.12
CA ASN A 159 -12.88 5.29 11.20
C ASN A 159 -12.40 4.01 10.49
N PHE A 160 -12.77 2.86 11.02
CA PHE A 160 -12.48 1.58 10.37
C PHE A 160 -13.38 1.39 9.15
N SER A 161 -12.79 1.06 8.00
CA SER A 161 -13.54 0.46 6.90
C SER A 161 -13.93 -0.98 7.26
N LYS A 162 -14.93 -1.54 6.57
CA LYS A 162 -15.28 -2.97 6.75
C LYS A 162 -14.06 -3.88 6.52
N ALA A 163 -13.22 -3.57 5.56
CA ALA A 163 -12.00 -4.33 5.27
C ALA A 163 -10.98 -4.24 6.42
N ALA A 164 -10.74 -3.04 6.96
CA ALA A 164 -9.81 -2.84 8.08
C ALA A 164 -10.31 -3.45 9.42
N ALA A 165 -11.58 -3.78 9.53
CA ALA A 165 -12.12 -4.48 10.69
C ALA A 165 -11.92 -6.01 10.62
N ILE A 166 -11.51 -6.53 9.45
CA ILE A 166 -11.24 -7.96 9.20
C ILE A 166 -9.73 -8.24 9.27
N ASP A 167 -8.90 -7.28 8.89
CA ASP A 167 -7.43 -7.34 8.99
C ASP A 167 -6.95 -7.28 10.46
#